data_ed54e7f0c2b8ca9e3b4c386efcb27632
#
_entry.id   ed54e7f0c2b8ca9e3b4c386efcb27632
#
_cell.length_a   1.000
_cell.length_b   1.000
_cell.length_c   1.000
_cell.angle_alpha   90.00
_cell.angle_beta   90.00
_cell.angle_gamma   90.00
#
_symmetry.space_group_name_H-M   'P 1'
#
loop_
_entity.id
_entity.type
_entity.pdbx_description
1 polymer ?
#
loop_
_entity_poly.entity_id
_entity_poly.type
_entity_poly.pdbx_seq_one_letter_code
_entity_poly.pdbx_strand_id
1 'polypeptide(L)'
;TLPVNYETAVFADNKQISSWAKAEVEAMQQAGVLAGKDGNLFEPQKCATRAEAAAVLRRFVEVVIDPQSAQGWVQNHGASWQYRENNKVVTGWLYDSPNWYWLDDSGWMFNGGWLQIDGKWYYFFADGTMAVNTKIDGYKIGLDGARTD
;
A
#
# COMPACT_ATOMS: atom_id res chain seq x y z
N THR A 1 -10.81 -9.78 13.47
CA THR A 1 -9.90 -10.23 14.56
C THR A 1 -8.50 -9.80 14.17
N LEU A 2 -7.77 -9.18 15.09
CA LEU A 2 -6.36 -8.84 14.86
C LEU A 2 -5.52 -10.11 14.70
N PRO A 3 -4.46 -10.09 13.88
CA PRO A 3 -3.56 -11.23 13.73
C PRO A 3 -2.77 -11.48 15.02
N VAL A 4 -2.39 -12.73 15.26
CA VAL A 4 -1.48 -13.11 16.36
C VAL A 4 -0.09 -13.31 15.76
N ASN A 5 0.74 -12.28 15.82
CA ASN A 5 2.08 -12.26 15.22
C ASN A 5 3.18 -12.53 16.25
N TYR A 6 2.89 -12.32 17.53
CA TYR A 6 3.85 -12.44 18.63
C TYR A 6 3.27 -13.24 19.78
N GLU A 7 4.14 -13.88 20.56
CA GLU A 7 3.76 -14.50 21.79
C GLU A 7 3.33 -13.46 22.84
N THR A 8 2.41 -13.83 23.72
CA THR A 8 1.97 -12.95 24.81
C THR A 8 3.15 -12.65 25.75
N ALA A 9 3.54 -11.38 25.83
CA ALA A 9 4.47 -10.90 26.83
C ALA A 9 3.69 -10.05 27.86
N VAL A 10 3.66 -10.49 29.10
CA VAL A 10 2.96 -9.77 30.18
C VAL A 10 3.76 -8.53 30.55
N PHE A 11 3.15 -7.35 30.48
CA PHE A 11 3.79 -6.10 30.93
C PHE A 11 4.13 -6.17 32.44
N ALA A 12 5.27 -5.61 32.82
CA ALA A 12 5.74 -5.63 34.19
C ALA A 12 4.75 -4.95 35.17
N ASP A 13 3.99 -3.97 34.68
CA ASP A 13 2.96 -3.23 35.40
C ASP A 13 1.53 -3.69 35.05
N ASN A 14 1.35 -4.91 34.55
CA ASN A 14 0.03 -5.46 34.13
C ASN A 14 -1.05 -5.37 35.24
N LYS A 15 -0.65 -5.35 36.51
CA LYS A 15 -1.59 -5.18 37.64
C LYS A 15 -2.26 -3.81 37.65
N GLN A 16 -1.65 -2.79 37.00
CA GLN A 16 -2.17 -1.43 36.90
C GLN A 16 -3.15 -1.26 35.74
N ILE A 17 -3.19 -2.23 34.81
CA ILE A 17 -4.15 -2.22 33.70
C ILE A 17 -5.53 -2.62 34.24
N SER A 18 -6.53 -1.79 33.93
CA SER A 18 -7.91 -2.07 34.32
C SER A 18 -8.39 -3.39 33.70
N SER A 19 -9.17 -4.15 34.49
CA SER A 19 -9.61 -5.50 34.11
C SER A 19 -10.36 -5.55 32.78
N TRP A 20 -11.13 -4.50 32.47
CA TRP A 20 -11.88 -4.40 31.23
C TRP A 20 -10.97 -4.19 29.99
N ALA A 21 -9.76 -3.64 30.16
CA ALA A 21 -8.84 -3.34 29.06
C ALA A 21 -7.77 -4.41 28.84
N LYS A 22 -7.65 -5.39 29.74
CA LYS A 22 -6.56 -6.38 29.67
C LYS A 22 -6.57 -7.20 28.40
N ALA A 23 -7.74 -7.69 28.01
CA ALA A 23 -7.87 -8.54 26.81
C ALA A 23 -7.54 -7.76 25.54
N GLU A 24 -7.96 -6.50 25.46
CA GLU A 24 -7.69 -5.64 24.32
C GLU A 24 -6.21 -5.23 24.22
N VAL A 25 -5.60 -4.91 25.36
CA VAL A 25 -4.16 -4.61 25.45
C VAL A 25 -3.32 -5.83 25.03
N GLU A 26 -3.69 -7.02 25.48
CA GLU A 26 -3.05 -8.28 25.10
C GLU A 26 -3.20 -8.56 23.60
N ALA A 27 -4.41 -8.43 23.06
CA ALA A 27 -4.66 -8.62 21.64
C ALA A 27 -3.87 -7.62 20.76
N MET A 28 -3.78 -6.36 21.17
CA MET A 28 -2.99 -5.33 20.48
C MET A 28 -1.48 -5.57 20.60
N GLN A 29 -1.01 -6.14 21.70
CA GLN A 29 0.38 -6.51 21.87
C GLN A 29 0.73 -7.73 21.01
N GLN A 30 -0.10 -8.77 21.02
CA GLN A 30 0.07 -9.96 20.16
C GLN A 30 0.06 -9.61 18.67
N ALA A 31 -0.71 -8.61 18.28
CA ALA A 31 -0.73 -8.09 16.91
C ALA A 31 0.52 -7.24 16.56
N GLY A 32 1.33 -6.85 17.57
CA GLY A 32 2.51 -6.00 17.36
C GLY A 32 2.20 -4.50 17.30
N VAL A 33 0.97 -4.11 17.60
CA VAL A 33 0.54 -2.70 17.61
C VAL A 33 1.06 -2.00 18.87
N LEU A 34 0.93 -2.65 20.02
CA LEU A 34 1.46 -2.17 21.31
C LEU A 34 2.79 -2.84 21.62
N ALA A 35 3.79 -2.05 21.97
CA ALA A 35 5.07 -2.50 22.50
C ALA A 35 5.29 -1.87 23.87
N GLY A 36 5.93 -2.61 24.78
CA GLY A 36 6.33 -2.05 26.06
C GLY A 36 7.40 -0.97 25.91
N LYS A 37 7.46 -0.09 26.90
CA LYS A 37 8.56 0.86 27.11
C LYS A 37 9.73 0.17 27.80
N ASP A 38 10.78 0.92 28.11
CA ASP A 38 11.95 0.44 28.86
C ASP A 38 11.48 -0.28 30.14
N GLY A 39 12.00 -1.48 30.37
CA GLY A 39 11.57 -2.34 31.47
C GLY A 39 10.26 -3.08 31.21
N ASN A 40 9.81 -3.18 29.97
CA ASN A 40 8.56 -3.82 29.55
C ASN A 40 7.32 -3.25 30.28
N LEU A 41 7.25 -1.91 30.40
CA LEU A 41 6.14 -1.21 31.03
C LEU A 41 5.10 -0.75 30.01
N PHE A 42 3.81 -0.83 30.36
CA PHE A 42 2.71 -0.26 29.58
C PHE A 42 2.36 1.17 30.01
N GLU A 43 2.48 1.46 31.32
CA GLU A 43 2.20 2.76 31.97
C GLU A 43 0.77 3.27 31.74
N PRO A 44 -0.27 2.49 32.12
CA PRO A 44 -1.67 2.79 31.76
C PRO A 44 -2.22 4.08 32.35
N GLN A 45 -1.56 4.65 33.37
CA GLN A 45 -1.98 5.89 34.03
C GLN A 45 -1.25 7.14 33.49
N LYS A 46 -0.28 6.96 32.57
CA LYS A 46 0.44 8.09 31.98
C LYS A 46 -0.16 8.50 30.64
N CYS A 47 -0.10 9.79 30.36
CA CYS A 47 -0.45 10.28 29.04
C CYS A 47 0.59 9.84 28.00
N ALA A 48 0.11 9.34 26.87
CA ALA A 48 0.97 9.07 25.74
C ALA A 48 1.50 10.37 25.11
N THR A 49 2.76 10.37 24.75
CA THR A 49 3.34 11.45 23.95
C THR A 49 2.83 11.41 22.51
N ARG A 50 2.98 12.51 21.77
CA ARG A 50 2.65 12.53 20.32
C ARG A 50 3.42 11.48 19.52
N ALA A 51 4.68 11.25 19.87
CA ALA A 51 5.52 10.25 19.20
C ALA A 51 5.02 8.83 19.47
N GLU A 52 4.66 8.50 20.71
CA GLU A 52 4.08 7.21 21.08
C GLU A 52 2.73 6.98 20.39
N ALA A 53 1.85 7.95 20.39
CA ALA A 53 0.57 7.87 19.70
C ALA A 53 0.75 7.67 18.18
N ALA A 54 1.66 8.40 17.56
CA ALA A 54 1.98 8.25 16.14
C ALA A 54 2.56 6.85 15.83
N ALA A 55 3.44 6.32 16.69
CA ALA A 55 4.01 4.99 16.53
C ALA A 55 2.94 3.89 16.64
N VAL A 56 2.00 4.00 17.60
CA VAL A 56 0.89 3.06 17.74
C VAL A 56 -0.05 3.12 16.54
N LEU A 57 -0.42 4.33 16.09
CA LEU A 57 -1.27 4.52 14.91
C LEU A 57 -0.62 3.93 13.66
N ARG A 58 0.66 4.17 13.44
CA ARG A 58 1.39 3.60 12.30
C ARG A 58 1.35 2.08 12.31
N ARG A 59 1.69 1.45 13.44
CA ARG A 59 1.66 -0.01 13.58
C ARG A 59 0.25 -0.57 13.42
N PHE A 60 -0.76 0.13 13.95
CA PHE A 60 -2.16 -0.26 13.78
C PHE A 60 -2.57 -0.25 12.30
N VAL A 61 -2.21 0.80 11.56
CA VAL A 61 -2.44 0.90 10.12
C VAL A 61 -1.73 -0.24 9.38
N GLU A 62 -0.46 -0.51 9.71
CA GLU A 62 0.32 -1.60 9.11
C GLU A 62 -0.29 -2.99 9.34
N VAL A 63 -0.93 -3.19 10.50
CA VAL A 63 -1.56 -4.48 10.89
C VAL A 63 -2.97 -4.63 10.34
N VAL A 64 -3.77 -3.55 10.33
CA VAL A 64 -5.20 -3.59 9.96
C VAL A 64 -5.41 -3.35 8.48
N ILE A 65 -4.59 -2.50 7.87
CA ILE A 65 -4.57 -2.33 6.42
C ILE A 65 -3.63 -3.38 5.86
N ASP A 66 -4.16 -4.58 5.62
CA ASP A 66 -3.47 -5.54 4.77
C ASP A 66 -3.23 -4.86 3.41
N PRO A 67 -1.97 -4.62 3.00
CA PRO A 67 -1.69 -4.06 1.68
C PRO A 67 -2.29 -4.89 0.55
N GLN A 68 -2.56 -6.19 0.82
CA GLN A 68 -3.21 -7.08 -0.13
C GLN A 68 -4.74 -6.85 -0.22
N SER A 69 -5.35 -6.25 0.81
CA SER A 69 -6.77 -5.88 0.77
C SER A 69 -7.04 -4.51 0.15
N ALA A 70 -6.00 -3.73 -0.14
CA ALA A 70 -6.14 -2.45 -0.81
C ALA A 70 -6.79 -2.64 -2.20
N GLN A 71 -7.72 -1.75 -2.54
CA GLN A 71 -8.38 -1.71 -3.85
C GLN A 71 -7.94 -0.44 -4.59
N GLY A 72 -7.82 -0.53 -5.91
CA GLY A 72 -7.37 0.59 -6.73
C GLY A 72 -5.84 0.76 -6.74
N TRP A 73 -5.40 1.99 -6.94
CA TRP A 73 -3.99 2.32 -7.04
C TRP A 73 -3.27 2.25 -5.69
N VAL A 74 -2.22 1.45 -5.62
CA VAL A 74 -1.37 1.27 -4.44
C VAL A 74 0.07 1.58 -4.78
N GLN A 75 0.69 2.49 -4.02
CA GLN A 75 2.09 2.87 -4.18
C GLN A 75 2.96 2.11 -3.17
N ASN A 76 4.07 1.55 -3.63
CA ASN A 76 5.08 0.99 -2.73
C ASN A 76 6.06 2.06 -2.23
N HIS A 77 6.92 1.69 -1.29
CA HIS A 77 7.95 2.58 -0.72
C HIS A 77 9.00 3.09 -1.74
N GLY A 78 9.06 2.52 -2.95
CA GLY A 78 9.95 2.91 -4.04
C GLY A 78 9.29 3.79 -5.10
N ALA A 79 8.13 4.39 -4.83
CA ALA A 79 7.35 5.23 -5.73
C ALA A 79 6.78 4.52 -6.98
N SER A 80 6.88 3.19 -7.07
CA SER A 80 6.22 2.40 -8.12
C SER A 80 4.76 2.15 -7.76
N TRP A 81 3.88 2.14 -8.78
CA TRP A 81 2.44 1.94 -8.61
C TRP A 81 2.00 0.57 -9.07
N GLN A 82 1.03 -0.02 -8.36
CA GLN A 82 0.28 -1.20 -8.76
C GLN A 82 -1.22 -0.88 -8.69
N TYR A 83 -2.01 -1.56 -9.49
CA TYR A 83 -3.47 -1.55 -9.36
C TYR A 83 -3.96 -2.88 -8.81
N ARG A 84 -4.85 -2.82 -7.82
CA ARG A 84 -5.41 -4.00 -7.17
C ARG A 84 -6.91 -4.04 -7.31
N GLU A 85 -7.41 -5.19 -7.68
CA GLU A 85 -8.84 -5.48 -7.77
C GLU A 85 -9.12 -6.85 -7.18
N ASN A 86 -10.10 -6.94 -6.28
CA ASN A 86 -10.50 -8.19 -5.61
C ASN A 86 -9.32 -8.94 -4.98
N ASN A 87 -8.46 -8.23 -4.26
CA ASN A 87 -7.25 -8.74 -3.60
C ASN A 87 -6.19 -9.32 -4.56
N LYS A 88 -6.29 -9.03 -5.85
CA LYS A 88 -5.30 -9.44 -6.85
C LYS A 88 -4.63 -8.23 -7.48
N VAL A 89 -3.37 -8.40 -7.80
CA VAL A 89 -2.64 -7.43 -8.61
C VAL A 89 -3.11 -7.57 -10.06
N VAL A 90 -3.49 -6.46 -10.67
CA VAL A 90 -3.85 -6.41 -12.10
C VAL A 90 -2.58 -6.35 -12.92
N THR A 91 -2.55 -7.01 -14.06
CA THR A 91 -1.44 -7.00 -15.04
C THR A 91 -1.98 -6.73 -16.44
N GLY A 92 -1.14 -6.26 -17.34
CA GLY A 92 -1.54 -5.92 -18.69
C GLY A 92 -2.24 -4.56 -18.80
N TRP A 93 -3.17 -4.45 -19.72
CA TRP A 93 -3.92 -3.23 -19.95
C TRP A 93 -4.92 -2.93 -18.84
N LEU A 94 -4.87 -1.72 -18.33
CA LEU A 94 -5.83 -1.19 -17.35
C LEU A 94 -6.47 0.08 -17.88
N TYR A 95 -7.80 0.12 -17.91
CA TYR A 95 -8.56 1.35 -18.12
C TYR A 95 -9.09 1.87 -16.81
N ASP A 96 -8.55 2.99 -16.37
CA ASP A 96 -9.04 3.74 -15.21
C ASP A 96 -9.43 5.14 -15.69
N SER A 97 -10.73 5.33 -15.85
CA SER A 97 -11.34 6.44 -16.59
C SER A 97 -10.79 7.82 -16.18
N PRO A 98 -10.36 8.64 -17.16
CA PRO A 98 -10.50 8.46 -18.62
C PRO A 98 -9.26 7.87 -19.30
N ASN A 99 -8.28 7.34 -18.56
CA ASN A 99 -6.96 7.01 -19.08
C ASN A 99 -6.70 5.50 -19.15
N TRP A 100 -5.78 5.13 -20.07
CA TRP A 100 -5.22 3.80 -20.16
C TRP A 100 -3.83 3.75 -19.54
N TYR A 101 -3.52 2.61 -18.91
CA TYR A 101 -2.25 2.29 -18.26
C TYR A 101 -1.78 0.90 -18.69
N TRP A 102 -0.48 0.66 -18.57
CA TRP A 102 0.11 -0.67 -18.73
C TRP A 102 0.76 -1.12 -17.44
N LEU A 103 0.43 -2.32 -16.97
CA LEU A 103 1.00 -2.98 -15.81
C LEU A 103 1.78 -4.19 -16.30
N ASP A 104 3.06 -4.32 -15.91
CA ASP A 104 3.89 -5.44 -16.29
C ASP A 104 3.42 -6.78 -15.67
N ASP A 105 4.11 -7.89 -15.95
CA ASP A 105 3.76 -9.21 -15.42
C ASP A 105 3.83 -9.31 -13.89
N SER A 106 4.54 -8.39 -13.24
CA SER A 106 4.62 -8.25 -11.79
C SER A 106 3.58 -7.25 -11.24
N GLY A 107 2.79 -6.65 -12.13
CA GLY A 107 1.76 -5.64 -11.83
C GLY A 107 2.29 -4.24 -11.60
N TRP A 108 3.56 -3.94 -11.94
CA TRP A 108 4.07 -2.59 -11.84
C TRP A 108 3.66 -1.74 -13.04
N MET A 109 3.17 -0.54 -12.74
CA MET A 109 2.79 0.44 -13.74
C MET A 109 4.02 0.90 -14.53
N PHE A 110 3.97 0.73 -15.84
CA PHE A 110 4.97 1.31 -16.75
C PHE A 110 4.74 2.81 -16.90
N ASN A 111 5.81 3.58 -16.86
CA ASN A 111 5.77 5.02 -17.03
C ASN A 111 7.01 5.56 -17.74
N GLY A 112 6.82 6.66 -18.47
CA GLY A 112 7.91 7.45 -19.05
C GLY A 112 8.59 6.79 -20.25
N GLY A 113 7.94 6.76 -21.44
CA GLY A 113 8.60 6.36 -22.68
C GLY A 113 7.79 5.46 -23.60
N TRP A 114 8.48 4.92 -24.58
CA TRP A 114 7.93 4.00 -25.58
C TRP A 114 8.00 2.56 -25.08
N LEU A 115 6.91 1.83 -25.27
CA LEU A 115 6.80 0.40 -24.98
C LEU A 115 6.18 -0.33 -26.16
N GLN A 116 6.75 -1.48 -26.53
CA GLN A 116 6.17 -2.35 -27.54
C GLN A 116 5.32 -3.43 -26.85
N ILE A 117 4.04 -3.49 -27.21
CA ILE A 117 3.07 -4.45 -26.68
C ILE A 117 2.39 -5.11 -27.88
N ASP A 118 2.44 -6.43 -27.96
CA ASP A 118 1.85 -7.22 -29.06
C ASP A 118 2.23 -6.71 -30.47
N GLY A 119 3.49 -6.30 -30.64
CA GLY A 119 4.02 -5.83 -31.90
C GLY A 119 3.69 -4.38 -32.26
N LYS A 120 2.89 -3.68 -31.49
CA LYS A 120 2.58 -2.26 -31.64
C LYS A 120 3.34 -1.41 -30.64
N TRP A 121 3.67 -0.16 -31.03
CA TRP A 121 4.33 0.80 -30.15
C TRP A 121 3.33 1.74 -29.51
N TYR A 122 3.46 1.93 -28.19
CA TYR A 122 2.68 2.85 -27.36
C TYR A 122 3.62 3.77 -26.60
N TYR A 123 3.17 4.96 -26.27
CA TYR A 123 3.92 5.89 -25.42
C TYR A 123 3.15 6.14 -24.12
N PHE A 124 3.88 6.08 -23.02
CA PHE A 124 3.35 6.40 -21.70
C PHE A 124 4.05 7.63 -21.12
N PHE A 125 3.27 8.53 -20.54
CA PHE A 125 3.81 9.70 -19.87
C PHE A 125 4.43 9.31 -18.51
N ALA A 126 5.09 10.29 -17.85
CA ALA A 126 5.73 10.06 -16.55
C ALA A 126 4.74 9.69 -15.42
N ASP A 127 3.47 10.06 -15.58
CA ASP A 127 2.37 9.69 -14.67
C ASP A 127 1.75 8.31 -15.00
N GLY A 128 2.27 7.61 -15.99
CA GLY A 128 1.81 6.30 -16.43
C GLY A 128 0.66 6.33 -17.44
N THR A 129 0.09 7.48 -17.76
CA THR A 129 -1.02 7.56 -18.72
C THR A 129 -0.55 7.33 -20.15
N MET A 130 -1.34 6.56 -20.92
CA MET A 130 -1.06 6.30 -22.33
C MET A 130 -1.38 7.52 -23.20
N ALA A 131 -0.47 7.87 -24.09
CA ALA A 131 -0.72 8.90 -25.10
C ALA A 131 -1.74 8.41 -26.14
N VAL A 132 -2.71 9.26 -26.48
CA VAL A 132 -3.73 8.99 -27.50
C VAL A 132 -3.92 10.22 -28.38
N ASN A 133 -4.21 10.01 -29.67
CA ASN A 133 -4.55 11.06 -30.63
C ASN A 133 -3.58 12.27 -30.59
N THR A 134 -2.30 11.99 -30.57
CA THR A 134 -1.24 13.02 -30.45
C THR A 134 -0.01 12.68 -31.30
N LYS A 135 1.02 13.50 -31.19
CA LYS A 135 2.32 13.28 -31.84
C LYS A 135 3.45 13.34 -30.79
N ILE A 136 4.25 12.29 -30.72
CA ILE A 136 5.40 12.16 -29.80
C ILE A 136 6.65 11.83 -30.61
N ASP A 137 7.74 12.56 -30.43
CA ASP A 137 9.04 12.38 -31.11
C ASP A 137 8.94 12.29 -32.64
N GLY A 138 7.98 13.00 -33.23
CA GLY A 138 7.73 12.98 -34.65
C GLY A 138 6.75 11.91 -35.13
N TYR A 139 6.45 10.90 -34.31
CA TYR A 139 5.54 9.80 -34.65
C TYR A 139 4.09 10.14 -34.32
N LYS A 140 3.16 9.68 -35.15
CA LYS A 140 1.72 9.83 -34.88
C LYS A 140 1.19 8.69 -34.00
N ILE A 141 0.35 9.04 -33.07
CA ILE A 141 -0.36 8.10 -32.19
C ILE A 141 -1.85 8.18 -32.49
N GLY A 142 -2.45 7.04 -32.78
CA GLY A 142 -3.87 6.91 -33.09
C GLY A 142 -4.79 7.10 -31.89
N LEU A 143 -6.09 7.00 -32.14
CA LEU A 143 -7.12 7.04 -31.08
C LEU A 143 -7.04 5.80 -30.17
N ASP A 144 -6.49 4.70 -30.66
CA ASP A 144 -6.24 3.47 -29.89
C ASP A 144 -4.91 3.50 -29.12
N GLY A 145 -4.19 4.63 -29.13
CA GLY A 145 -2.90 4.79 -28.49
C GLY A 145 -1.72 4.16 -29.24
N ALA A 146 -1.96 3.41 -30.31
CA ALA A 146 -0.89 2.80 -31.08
C ALA A 146 -0.23 3.81 -32.02
N ARG A 147 1.10 3.68 -32.18
CA ARG A 147 1.84 4.39 -33.22
C ARG A 147 1.36 3.92 -34.59
N THR A 148 1.11 4.87 -35.50
CA THR A 148 0.53 4.63 -36.85
C THR A 148 1.50 4.74 -37.99
N ASP A 149 2.76 5.19 -37.76
CA ASP A 149 3.81 5.42 -38.78
C ASP A 149 5.19 4.92 -38.31
#